data_2e8cd43e1589ed7d69f835c7fd5cc2a1
#
_entry.id   2e8cd43e1589ed7d69f835c7fd5cc2a1
#
_cell.length_a   1.000
_cell.length_b   1.000
_cell.length_c   1.000
_cell.angle_alpha   90.00
_cell.angle_beta   90.00
_cell.angle_gamma   90.00
#
_symmetry.space_group_name_H-M   'P 1'
#
loop_
_entity.id
_entity.type
_entity.pdbx_description
1 polymer ?
#
loop_
_entity_poly.entity_id
_entity_poly.type
_entity_poly.pdbx_seq_one_letter_code
_entity_poly.pdbx_strand_id
1 'polypeptide(L)'
;MSNTATDNDELRPGDDNERRADRSSQPATRNPQPATGKSPVTWRAGYLLAAFGVFLADQATKAWAVRRLRLGGDVNVIPNFLDLAYAENDGIAFGQLQDGGALGRWLLVALASAATVAVLTYFWRTPREEDRVLGACSLLLAGILGNVTDRARLGHVVDFIAVHAGPYHWPTFNVADAAICVGAGLLALDLLLEGRKQKAGGGARSAEAHSP
;
A
#
# COMPACT_ATOMS: atom_id res chain seq x y z
N MET A 1 53.39 24.04 -82.96
CA MET A 1 52.51 25.16 -82.59
C MET A 1 51.73 24.65 -81.45
N SER A 2 52.21 24.94 -80.15
CA SER A 2 51.73 25.97 -79.32
C SER A 2 50.33 25.59 -78.72
N ASN A 3 50.09 25.44 -77.47
CA ASN A 3 50.45 26.25 -76.33
C ASN A 3 50.11 25.52 -74.99
N THR A 4 51.02 25.60 -74.13
CA THR A 4 50.89 25.22 -72.70
C THR A 4 50.01 26.24 -71.92
N ALA A 5 49.15 25.78 -71.08
CA ALA A 5 48.68 26.57 -69.98
C ALA A 5 48.60 25.72 -68.68
N THR A 6 49.58 25.97 -67.86
CA THR A 6 49.63 25.54 -66.45
C THR A 6 48.62 26.38 -65.67
N ASP A 7 47.69 25.73 -65.07
CA ASP A 7 46.80 26.35 -64.03
C ASP A 7 47.27 25.94 -62.63
N ASN A 8 47.86 26.91 -61.95
CA ASN A 8 48.28 26.81 -60.56
C ASN A 8 47.06 27.11 -59.69
N ASP A 9 46.46 26.08 -59.19
CA ASP A 9 45.43 26.22 -58.18
C ASP A 9 46.05 26.54 -56.78
N GLU A 10 46.08 27.82 -56.47
CA GLU A 10 46.56 28.34 -55.21
C GLU A 10 45.57 27.90 -54.07
N LEU A 11 46.03 26.94 -53.29
CA LEU A 11 45.35 26.55 -52.01
C LEU A 11 45.30 27.74 -51.07
N ARG A 12 44.10 28.31 -50.88
CA ARG A 12 43.81 29.35 -49.89
C ARG A 12 43.91 28.73 -48.49
N PRO A 13 44.72 29.30 -47.56
CA PRO A 13 44.80 28.86 -46.16
C PRO A 13 43.67 29.51 -45.37
N GLY A 14 42.48 28.96 -45.40
CA GLY A 14 41.32 29.52 -44.69
C GLY A 14 40.27 28.50 -44.25
N ASP A 15 40.20 27.38 -44.94
CA ASP A 15 39.10 26.40 -44.79
C ASP A 15 39.26 25.43 -43.61
N ASP A 16 40.43 25.31 -43.02
CA ASP A 16 40.66 24.34 -41.94
C ASP A 16 40.21 24.81 -40.55
N ASN A 17 40.00 26.13 -40.39
CA ASN A 17 39.60 26.67 -39.09
C ASN A 17 38.08 26.68 -38.90
N GLU A 18 37.29 26.76 -39.98
CA GLU A 18 35.82 26.66 -39.89
C GLU A 18 35.34 25.22 -39.64
N ARG A 19 36.06 24.23 -40.19
CA ARG A 19 35.75 22.82 -39.97
C ARG A 19 36.09 22.31 -38.58
N ARG A 20 36.95 23.01 -37.83
CA ARG A 20 37.24 22.70 -36.42
C ARG A 20 36.23 23.28 -35.44
N ALA A 21 35.59 24.41 -35.78
CA ALA A 21 34.61 25.07 -34.92
C ALA A 21 33.26 24.31 -34.85
N ASP A 22 32.90 23.60 -35.94
CA ASP A 22 31.62 22.87 -36.02
C ASP A 22 31.63 21.50 -35.27
N ARG A 23 32.81 21.00 -34.86
CA ARG A 23 32.91 19.76 -34.07
C ARG A 23 32.78 19.97 -32.57
N SER A 24 32.80 21.21 -32.07
CA SER A 24 32.70 21.49 -30.63
C SER A 24 31.28 21.71 -30.14
N SER A 25 30.30 21.76 -31.03
CA SER A 25 28.90 22.03 -30.73
C SER A 25 27.97 20.79 -30.78
N GLN A 26 28.52 19.58 -30.92
CA GLN A 26 27.68 18.39 -30.68
C GLN A 26 27.35 18.30 -29.20
N PRO A 27 26.06 18.37 -28.82
CA PRO A 27 25.68 18.12 -27.44
C PRO A 27 26.13 16.69 -27.10
N ALA A 28 26.94 16.58 -26.05
CA ALA A 28 27.34 15.29 -25.49
C ALA A 28 26.09 14.41 -25.38
N THR A 29 26.01 13.38 -26.20
CA THR A 29 24.96 12.36 -26.07
C THR A 29 25.13 11.79 -24.68
N ARG A 30 24.26 12.29 -23.78
CA ARG A 30 24.15 11.82 -22.42
C ARG A 30 23.78 10.36 -22.51
N ASN A 31 24.81 9.51 -22.44
CA ASN A 31 24.61 8.08 -22.35
C ASN A 31 23.63 7.85 -21.19
N PRO A 32 22.41 7.31 -21.42
CA PRO A 32 21.47 7.08 -20.33
C PRO A 32 22.15 6.08 -19.39
N GLN A 33 22.59 6.57 -18.22
CA GLN A 33 23.05 5.67 -17.19
C GLN A 33 21.94 4.65 -16.94
N PRO A 34 22.24 3.35 -16.91
CA PRO A 34 21.24 2.36 -16.58
C PRO A 34 20.72 2.71 -15.20
N ALA A 35 19.43 3.02 -15.12
CA ALA A 35 18.75 3.22 -13.85
C ALA A 35 19.00 1.96 -13.01
N THR A 36 19.81 2.06 -11.98
CA THR A 36 20.04 1.00 -10.98
C THR A 36 18.79 0.89 -10.10
N GLY A 37 17.62 0.96 -10.70
CA GLY A 37 16.34 0.76 -10.06
C GLY A 37 16.14 -0.73 -9.82
N LYS A 38 15.99 -1.12 -8.57
CA LYS A 38 15.50 -2.45 -8.21
C LYS A 38 14.31 -2.79 -9.10
N SER A 39 14.23 -4.04 -9.58
CA SER A 39 13.12 -4.48 -10.43
C SER A 39 11.77 -4.17 -9.76
N PRO A 40 10.70 -3.90 -10.53
CA PRO A 40 9.38 -3.56 -9.97
C PRO A 40 8.83 -4.63 -9.02
N VAL A 41 9.32 -5.85 -9.09
CA VAL A 41 8.95 -6.97 -8.20
C VAL A 41 9.68 -6.86 -6.86
N THR A 42 10.94 -6.43 -6.82
CA THR A 42 11.76 -6.47 -5.60
C THR A 42 11.34 -5.47 -4.53
N TRP A 43 10.89 -4.28 -4.88
CA TRP A 43 10.45 -3.29 -3.90
C TRP A 43 9.04 -3.60 -3.33
N ARG A 44 8.13 -4.15 -4.16
CA ARG A 44 6.82 -4.61 -3.69
C ARG A 44 6.92 -5.80 -2.75
N ALA A 45 7.93 -6.64 -2.91
CA ALA A 45 8.17 -7.78 -2.03
C ALA A 45 8.32 -7.35 -0.55
N GLY A 46 8.93 -6.20 -0.27
CA GLY A 46 9.04 -5.66 1.09
C GLY A 46 7.68 -5.44 1.76
N TYR A 47 6.72 -4.85 1.04
CA TYR A 47 5.37 -4.62 1.53
C TYR A 47 4.59 -5.93 1.72
N LEU A 48 4.74 -6.87 0.80
CA LEU A 48 4.10 -8.19 0.91
C LEU A 48 4.70 -9.02 2.05
N LEU A 49 6.01 -8.92 2.30
CA LEU A 49 6.66 -9.54 3.46
C LEU A 49 6.17 -8.92 4.76
N ALA A 50 5.99 -7.60 4.82
CA ALA A 50 5.40 -6.93 5.97
C ALA A 50 3.96 -7.39 6.21
N ALA A 51 3.12 -7.46 5.15
CA ALA A 51 1.79 -8.02 5.23
C ALA A 51 1.78 -9.45 5.75
N PHE A 52 2.68 -10.29 5.25
CA PHE A 52 2.83 -11.66 5.71
C PHE A 52 3.28 -11.74 7.17
N GLY A 53 4.18 -10.86 7.62
CA GLY A 53 4.59 -10.76 9.01
C GLY A 53 3.42 -10.41 9.94
N VAL A 54 2.59 -9.44 9.58
CA VAL A 54 1.38 -9.06 10.33
C VAL A 54 0.36 -10.20 10.35
N PHE A 55 0.14 -10.88 9.23
CA PHE A 55 -0.70 -12.07 9.15
C PHE A 55 -0.22 -13.19 10.09
N LEU A 56 1.08 -13.46 10.09
CA LEU A 56 1.65 -14.49 11.01
C LEU A 56 1.50 -14.07 12.48
N ALA A 57 1.70 -12.79 12.80
CA ALA A 57 1.50 -12.28 14.15
C ALA A 57 0.04 -12.43 14.60
N ASP A 58 -0.92 -12.10 13.72
CA ASP A 58 -2.35 -12.32 13.96
C ASP A 58 -2.65 -13.79 14.26
N GLN A 59 -2.25 -14.68 13.38
CA GLN A 59 -2.52 -16.11 13.53
C GLN A 59 -1.81 -16.74 14.77
N ALA A 60 -0.60 -16.28 15.08
CA ALA A 60 0.13 -16.72 16.26
C ALA A 60 -0.53 -16.26 17.56
N THR A 61 -0.96 -14.99 17.63
CA THR A 61 -1.65 -14.43 18.80
C THR A 61 -3.03 -15.06 19.01
N LYS A 62 -3.79 -15.31 17.95
CA LYS A 62 -5.05 -16.05 17.99
C LYS A 62 -4.86 -17.50 18.49
N ALA A 63 -3.85 -18.20 17.97
CA ALA A 63 -3.52 -19.55 18.42
C ALA A 63 -3.09 -19.57 19.88
N TRP A 64 -2.38 -18.55 20.35
CA TRP A 64 -2.05 -18.37 21.76
C TRP A 64 -3.32 -18.11 22.60
N ALA A 65 -4.22 -17.20 22.16
CA ALA A 65 -5.46 -16.89 22.85
C ALA A 65 -6.35 -18.12 23.01
N VAL A 66 -6.52 -18.93 21.95
CA VAL A 66 -7.26 -20.20 22.02
C VAL A 66 -6.67 -21.14 23.08
N ARG A 67 -5.35 -21.30 23.13
CA ARG A 67 -4.69 -22.22 24.07
C ARG A 67 -4.70 -21.73 25.50
N ARG A 68 -4.58 -20.41 25.70
CA ARG A 68 -4.36 -19.84 27.03
C ARG A 68 -5.61 -19.27 27.67
N LEU A 69 -6.45 -18.56 26.89
CA LEU A 69 -7.59 -17.83 27.42
C LEU A 69 -8.87 -18.67 27.41
N ARG A 70 -9.08 -19.52 26.40
CA ARG A 70 -10.34 -20.29 26.28
C ARG A 70 -10.66 -21.17 27.49
N LEU A 71 -9.66 -21.75 28.15
CA LEU A 71 -9.80 -22.59 29.33
C LEU A 71 -9.18 -21.99 30.59
N GLY A 72 -8.25 -21.04 30.43
CA GLY A 72 -7.50 -20.44 31.54
C GLY A 72 -8.12 -19.17 32.12
N GLY A 73 -9.19 -18.67 31.49
CA GLY A 73 -9.87 -17.42 31.88
C GLY A 73 -9.14 -16.16 31.39
N ASP A 74 -9.75 -15.04 31.63
CA ASP A 74 -9.29 -13.73 31.21
C ASP A 74 -8.03 -13.27 31.95
N VAL A 75 -7.20 -12.51 31.29
CA VAL A 75 -5.98 -11.92 31.84
C VAL A 75 -6.13 -10.39 31.87
N ASN A 76 -6.18 -9.82 33.08
CA ASN A 76 -6.17 -8.37 33.24
C ASN A 76 -4.75 -7.83 32.99
N VAL A 77 -4.60 -7.02 31.93
CA VAL A 77 -3.31 -6.43 31.53
C VAL A 77 -3.15 -5.03 32.12
N ILE A 78 -4.19 -4.21 31.99
CA ILE A 78 -4.26 -2.87 32.58
C ILE A 78 -5.57 -2.77 33.33
N PRO A 79 -5.55 -2.64 34.67
CA PRO A 79 -6.77 -2.57 35.48
C PRO A 79 -7.75 -1.50 34.97
N ASN A 80 -9.01 -1.87 34.83
CA ASN A 80 -10.10 -1.03 34.35
C ASN A 80 -9.93 -0.45 32.92
N PHE A 81 -9.04 -1.05 32.09
CA PHE A 81 -8.85 -0.57 30.74
C PHE A 81 -8.63 -1.68 29.69
N LEU A 82 -7.77 -2.65 29.95
CA LEU A 82 -7.37 -3.66 28.95
C LEU A 82 -7.32 -5.05 29.56
N ASP A 83 -8.13 -5.93 29.01
CA ASP A 83 -8.14 -7.35 29.31
C ASP A 83 -7.82 -8.16 28.05
N LEU A 84 -7.27 -9.34 28.25
CA LEU A 84 -7.20 -10.37 27.21
C LEU A 84 -8.24 -11.43 27.56
N ALA A 85 -9.30 -11.48 26.76
CA ALA A 85 -10.46 -12.35 26.95
C ALA A 85 -10.80 -13.07 25.65
N TYR A 86 -11.04 -14.40 25.73
CA TYR A 86 -11.38 -15.17 24.54
C TYR A 86 -12.83 -14.95 24.12
N ALA A 87 -13.04 -14.58 22.86
CA ALA A 87 -14.37 -14.44 22.26
C ALA A 87 -14.39 -15.07 20.85
N GLU A 88 -15.49 -15.71 20.51
CA GLU A 88 -15.79 -16.21 19.16
C GLU A 88 -16.70 -15.22 18.46
N ASN A 89 -16.27 -14.71 17.28
CA ASN A 89 -16.99 -13.71 16.53
C ASN A 89 -17.48 -14.31 15.20
N ASP A 90 -18.76 -14.65 15.17
CA ASP A 90 -19.42 -15.20 13.98
C ASP A 90 -19.64 -14.16 12.86
N GLY A 91 -19.30 -12.89 13.12
CA GLY A 91 -19.35 -11.82 12.11
C GLY A 91 -20.75 -11.25 11.87
N ILE A 92 -21.72 -11.51 12.76
CA ILE A 92 -23.12 -11.12 12.59
C ILE A 92 -23.48 -10.08 13.63
N ALA A 93 -23.29 -8.81 13.29
CA ALA A 93 -23.49 -7.68 14.21
C ALA A 93 -24.94 -7.48 14.71
N PHE A 94 -25.95 -8.22 14.22
CA PHE A 94 -27.35 -7.97 14.55
C PHE A 94 -28.21 -9.21 14.80
N GLY A 95 -27.67 -10.38 15.06
CA GLY A 95 -28.45 -11.56 15.43
C GLY A 95 -29.40 -12.12 14.34
N GLN A 96 -29.54 -11.40 13.24
CA GLN A 96 -30.52 -11.71 12.18
C GLN A 96 -30.11 -12.84 11.22
N LEU A 97 -28.87 -13.31 11.28
CA LEU A 97 -28.37 -14.43 10.49
C LEU A 97 -27.85 -15.56 11.39
N GLN A 98 -28.14 -15.56 12.68
CA GLN A 98 -27.76 -16.65 13.58
C GLN A 98 -28.32 -18.00 13.13
N ASP A 99 -29.47 -18.01 12.45
CA ASP A 99 -30.03 -19.19 11.81
C ASP A 99 -29.45 -19.49 10.42
N GLY A 100 -28.63 -18.59 9.87
CA GLY A 100 -28.01 -18.71 8.54
C GLY A 100 -26.84 -19.69 8.47
N GLY A 101 -26.31 -20.15 9.59
CA GLY A 101 -25.32 -21.21 9.72
C GLY A 101 -24.17 -21.09 8.71
N ALA A 102 -23.98 -22.11 7.88
CA ALA A 102 -22.91 -22.17 6.90
C ALA A 102 -23.01 -21.11 5.80
N LEU A 103 -24.22 -20.67 5.42
CA LEU A 103 -24.41 -19.69 4.35
C LEU A 103 -23.88 -18.31 4.74
N GLY A 104 -24.17 -17.83 5.95
CA GLY A 104 -23.68 -16.53 6.47
C GLY A 104 -22.15 -16.50 6.50
N ARG A 105 -21.53 -17.57 7.01
CA ARG A 105 -20.06 -17.75 7.01
C ARG A 105 -19.46 -17.64 5.62
N TRP A 106 -19.98 -18.40 4.66
CA TRP A 106 -19.44 -18.42 3.31
C TRP A 106 -19.69 -17.12 2.55
N LEU A 107 -20.77 -16.41 2.84
CA LEU A 107 -21.01 -15.07 2.31
C LEU A 107 -19.94 -14.08 2.81
N LEU A 108 -19.61 -14.10 4.12
CA LEU A 108 -18.54 -13.28 4.68
C LEU A 108 -17.17 -13.63 4.08
N VAL A 109 -16.88 -14.91 3.90
CA VAL A 109 -15.65 -15.37 3.23
C VAL A 109 -15.59 -14.88 1.79
N ALA A 110 -16.69 -14.97 1.04
CA ALA A 110 -16.75 -14.51 -0.34
C ALA A 110 -16.55 -12.99 -0.44
N LEU A 111 -17.24 -12.22 0.42
CA LEU A 111 -17.10 -10.76 0.47
C LEU A 111 -15.68 -10.33 0.82
N ALA A 112 -15.08 -10.93 1.84
CA ALA A 112 -13.71 -10.64 2.24
C ALA A 112 -12.68 -11.08 1.17
N SER A 113 -12.94 -12.19 0.47
CA SER A 113 -12.12 -12.61 -0.68
C SER A 113 -12.21 -11.61 -1.83
N ALA A 114 -13.40 -11.10 -2.13
CA ALA A 114 -13.57 -10.03 -3.11
C ALA A 114 -12.84 -8.74 -2.71
N ALA A 115 -12.92 -8.36 -1.44
CA ALA A 115 -12.16 -7.24 -0.89
C ALA A 115 -10.64 -7.47 -1.02
N THR A 116 -10.15 -8.69 -0.75
CA THR A 116 -8.73 -9.06 -0.96
C THR A 116 -8.30 -8.83 -2.40
N VAL A 117 -9.11 -9.29 -3.38
CA VAL A 117 -8.82 -9.09 -4.81
C VAL A 117 -8.80 -7.61 -5.18
N ALA A 118 -9.75 -6.82 -4.64
CA ALA A 118 -9.83 -5.39 -4.89
C ALA A 118 -8.59 -4.66 -4.33
N VAL A 119 -8.22 -4.92 -3.06
CA VAL A 119 -7.03 -4.32 -2.43
C VAL A 119 -5.76 -4.75 -3.15
N LEU A 120 -5.63 -6.02 -3.52
CA LEU A 120 -4.48 -6.52 -4.25
C LEU A 120 -4.36 -5.87 -5.64
N THR A 121 -5.47 -5.71 -6.35
CA THR A 121 -5.52 -5.01 -7.64
C THR A 121 -5.11 -3.54 -7.48
N TYR A 122 -5.58 -2.87 -6.45
CA TYR A 122 -5.21 -1.50 -6.14
C TYR A 122 -3.72 -1.39 -5.80
N PHE A 123 -3.20 -2.27 -4.94
CA PHE A 123 -1.78 -2.38 -4.60
C PHE A 123 -0.88 -2.51 -5.85
N TRP A 124 -1.28 -3.37 -6.83
CA TRP A 124 -0.50 -3.56 -8.05
C TRP A 124 -0.56 -2.37 -9.01
N ARG A 125 -1.61 -1.55 -8.94
CA ARG A 125 -1.78 -0.33 -9.75
C ARG A 125 -1.15 0.90 -9.11
N THR A 126 -0.90 0.87 -7.81
CA THR A 126 -0.32 1.99 -7.05
C THR A 126 1.13 2.24 -7.46
N PRO A 127 1.50 3.50 -7.77
CA PRO A 127 2.88 3.90 -8.04
C PRO A 127 3.82 3.65 -6.86
N ARG A 128 5.12 3.56 -7.14
CA ARG A 128 6.15 3.29 -6.12
C ARG A 128 6.28 4.42 -5.09
N GLU A 129 6.03 5.62 -5.52
CA GLU A 129 6.19 6.85 -4.75
C GLU A 129 5.12 7.01 -3.65
N GLU A 130 4.06 6.19 -3.71
CA GLU A 130 2.95 6.23 -2.77
C GLU A 130 3.11 5.21 -1.64
N ASP A 131 4.18 5.36 -0.86
CA ASP A 131 4.54 4.44 0.23
C ASP A 131 3.42 4.29 1.28
N ARG A 132 2.65 5.35 1.57
CA ARG A 132 1.53 5.30 2.51
C ARG A 132 0.41 4.38 2.02
N VAL A 133 0.04 4.54 0.75
CA VAL A 133 -1.01 3.72 0.12
C VAL A 133 -0.58 2.26 0.06
N LEU A 134 0.67 1.99 -0.31
CA LEU A 134 1.23 0.64 -0.36
C LEU A 134 1.28 0.00 1.03
N GLY A 135 1.71 0.76 2.06
CA GLY A 135 1.69 0.31 3.44
C GLY A 135 0.27 0.03 3.95
N ALA A 136 -0.67 0.92 3.64
CA ALA A 136 -2.09 0.74 3.97
C ALA A 136 -2.69 -0.51 3.33
N CYS A 137 -2.45 -0.72 2.03
CA CYS A 137 -2.87 -1.93 1.33
C CYS A 137 -2.29 -3.21 1.96
N SER A 138 -1.02 -3.16 2.39
CA SER A 138 -0.36 -4.29 3.05
C SER A 138 -1.01 -4.66 4.38
N LEU A 139 -1.37 -3.66 5.19
CA LEU A 139 -2.10 -3.87 6.44
C LEU A 139 -3.51 -4.41 6.19
N LEU A 140 -4.23 -3.86 5.22
CA LEU A 140 -5.55 -4.35 4.83
C LEU A 140 -5.50 -5.80 4.36
N LEU A 141 -4.54 -6.15 3.48
CA LEU A 141 -4.35 -7.54 3.02
C LEU A 141 -4.09 -8.49 4.18
N ALA A 142 -3.18 -8.13 5.09
CA ALA A 142 -2.85 -8.96 6.24
C ALA A 142 -4.08 -9.21 7.13
N GLY A 143 -4.82 -8.15 7.48
CA GLY A 143 -5.98 -8.24 8.35
C GLY A 143 -7.15 -8.99 7.70
N ILE A 144 -7.48 -8.69 6.44
CA ILE A 144 -8.56 -9.39 5.74
C ILE A 144 -8.24 -10.89 5.65
N LEU A 145 -7.02 -11.24 5.25
CA LEU A 145 -6.59 -12.65 5.14
C LEU A 145 -6.57 -13.35 6.49
N GLY A 146 -6.19 -12.67 7.59
CA GLY A 146 -6.25 -13.21 8.94
C GLY A 146 -7.66 -13.65 9.32
N ASN A 147 -8.64 -12.75 9.17
CA ASN A 147 -10.02 -13.03 9.51
C ASN A 147 -10.72 -13.99 8.53
N VAL A 148 -10.34 -14.00 7.24
CA VAL A 148 -10.82 -15.00 6.26
C VAL A 148 -10.32 -16.39 6.64
N THR A 149 -9.05 -16.51 7.01
CA THR A 149 -8.46 -17.80 7.41
C THR A 149 -9.20 -18.41 8.59
N ASP A 150 -9.51 -17.61 9.60
CA ASP A 150 -10.28 -18.08 10.75
C ASP A 150 -11.68 -18.56 10.34
N ARG A 151 -12.42 -17.76 9.59
CA ARG A 151 -13.77 -18.13 9.13
C ARG A 151 -13.76 -19.38 8.27
N ALA A 152 -12.77 -19.54 7.40
CA ALA A 152 -12.66 -20.73 6.55
C ALA A 152 -12.35 -21.99 7.36
N ARG A 153 -11.50 -21.90 8.40
CA ARG A 153 -11.03 -23.03 9.19
C ARG A 153 -11.92 -23.34 10.40
N LEU A 154 -12.32 -22.31 11.12
CA LEU A 154 -13.01 -22.44 12.42
C LEU A 154 -14.50 -22.17 12.33
N GLY A 155 -14.93 -21.40 11.37
CA GLY A 155 -16.32 -20.94 11.21
C GLY A 155 -16.58 -19.56 11.81
N HIS A 156 -15.75 -19.13 12.74
CA HIS A 156 -15.77 -17.84 13.42
C HIS A 156 -14.40 -17.18 13.38
N VAL A 157 -14.31 -15.94 13.81
CA VAL A 157 -13.04 -15.23 14.06
C VAL A 157 -12.73 -15.32 15.55
N VAL A 158 -11.46 -15.51 15.89
CA VAL A 158 -10.97 -15.47 17.27
C VAL A 158 -10.63 -14.04 17.65
N ASP A 159 -11.38 -13.46 18.58
CA ASP A 159 -11.11 -12.15 19.16
C ASP A 159 -10.61 -12.32 20.61
N PHE A 160 -9.70 -11.44 21.03
CA PHE A 160 -9.09 -11.59 22.35
C PHE A 160 -8.65 -10.29 23.03
N ILE A 161 -8.73 -9.14 22.37
CA ILE A 161 -8.38 -7.83 22.94
C ILE A 161 -9.67 -7.15 23.37
N ALA A 162 -9.91 -7.02 24.68
CA ALA A 162 -11.05 -6.38 25.27
C ALA A 162 -10.64 -5.04 25.90
N VAL A 163 -11.14 -3.94 25.36
CA VAL A 163 -10.89 -2.58 25.87
C VAL A 163 -12.14 -2.04 26.50
N HIS A 164 -12.00 -1.47 27.70
CA HIS A 164 -13.10 -0.83 28.40
C HIS A 164 -12.65 0.42 29.19
N ALA A 165 -13.55 1.36 29.41
CA ALA A 165 -13.30 2.55 30.20
C ALA A 165 -14.55 2.85 31.04
N GLY A 166 -14.51 2.53 32.31
CA GLY A 166 -15.69 2.59 33.21
C GLY A 166 -16.81 1.69 32.68
N PRO A 167 -18.04 2.22 32.43
CA PRO A 167 -19.16 1.43 31.93
C PRO A 167 -19.08 1.15 30.40
N TYR A 168 -18.17 1.76 29.69
CA TYR A 168 -18.07 1.62 28.24
C TYR A 168 -17.15 0.45 27.86
N HIS A 169 -17.68 -0.51 27.11
CA HIS A 169 -16.96 -1.66 26.59
C HIS A 169 -16.90 -1.56 25.06
N TRP A 170 -15.68 -1.60 24.53
CA TRP A 170 -15.47 -1.75 23.09
C TRP A 170 -15.66 -3.23 22.71
N PRO A 171 -16.25 -3.54 21.55
CA PRO A 171 -16.30 -4.91 21.08
C PRO A 171 -14.90 -5.54 21.07
N THR A 172 -14.78 -6.78 21.52
CA THR A 172 -13.51 -7.51 21.50
C THR A 172 -13.02 -7.64 20.07
N PHE A 173 -11.72 -7.50 19.86
CA PHE A 173 -11.09 -7.52 18.55
C PHE A 173 -9.74 -8.26 18.59
N ASN A 174 -9.06 -8.34 17.44
CA ASN A 174 -7.79 -9.03 17.27
C ASN A 174 -6.77 -8.18 16.49
N VAL A 175 -5.58 -8.73 16.21
CA VAL A 175 -4.51 -8.04 15.47
C VAL A 175 -4.93 -7.75 14.02
N ALA A 176 -5.68 -8.65 13.38
CA ALA A 176 -6.18 -8.45 12.02
C ALA A 176 -7.12 -7.24 11.94
N ASP A 177 -8.04 -7.08 12.92
CA ASP A 177 -8.96 -5.93 12.98
C ASP A 177 -8.20 -4.62 13.18
N ALA A 178 -7.21 -4.61 14.07
CA ALA A 178 -6.33 -3.46 14.27
C ALA A 178 -5.60 -3.08 12.96
N ALA A 179 -5.09 -4.08 12.23
CA ALA A 179 -4.42 -3.86 10.94
C ALA A 179 -5.39 -3.29 9.89
N ILE A 180 -6.64 -3.79 9.81
CA ILE A 180 -7.67 -3.25 8.93
C ILE A 180 -7.99 -1.80 9.30
N CYS A 181 -8.20 -1.50 10.57
CA CYS A 181 -8.52 -0.14 11.02
C CYS A 181 -7.39 0.84 10.70
N VAL A 182 -6.14 0.48 10.98
CA VAL A 182 -4.97 1.33 10.68
C VAL A 182 -4.81 1.50 9.16
N GLY A 183 -4.91 0.42 8.38
CA GLY A 183 -4.82 0.47 6.93
C GLY A 183 -5.91 1.35 6.30
N ALA A 184 -7.16 1.19 6.72
CA ALA A 184 -8.27 2.03 6.26
C ALA A 184 -8.08 3.50 6.66
N GLY A 185 -7.61 3.76 7.88
CA GLY A 185 -7.30 5.10 8.37
C GLY A 185 -6.20 5.78 7.55
N LEU A 186 -5.15 5.05 7.18
CA LEU A 186 -4.07 5.57 6.32
C LEU A 186 -4.58 5.92 4.92
N LEU A 187 -5.43 5.07 4.30
CA LEU A 187 -6.04 5.39 3.00
C LEU A 187 -6.95 6.61 3.09
N ALA A 188 -7.77 6.70 4.12
CA ALA A 188 -8.65 7.85 4.33
C ALA A 188 -7.84 9.14 4.52
N LEU A 189 -6.76 9.09 5.30
CA LEU A 189 -5.86 10.22 5.48
C LEU A 189 -5.21 10.65 4.17
N ASP A 190 -4.76 9.71 3.35
CA ASP A 190 -4.13 10.01 2.07
C ASP A 190 -5.10 10.72 1.12
N LEU A 191 -6.32 10.22 0.97
CA LEU A 191 -7.39 10.86 0.20
C LEU A 191 -7.71 12.29 0.67
N LEU A 192 -7.75 12.52 1.99
CA LEU A 192 -7.98 13.84 2.55
C LEU A 192 -6.84 14.82 2.25
N LEU A 193 -5.60 14.35 2.29
CA LEU A 193 -4.41 15.15 1.98
C LEU A 193 -4.33 15.50 0.49
N GLU A 194 -4.66 14.57 -0.40
CA GLU A 194 -4.72 14.82 -1.84
C GLU A 194 -5.83 15.80 -2.22
N GLY A 195 -7.02 15.64 -1.66
CA GLY A 195 -8.13 16.56 -1.88
C GLY A 195 -7.79 17.99 -1.45
N ARG A 196 -7.01 18.18 -0.40
CA ARG A 196 -6.51 19.50 0.04
C ARG A 196 -5.51 20.09 -0.94
N LYS A 197 -4.58 19.31 -1.47
CA LYS A 197 -3.58 19.75 -2.46
C LYS A 197 -4.26 20.23 -3.75
N GLN A 198 -5.25 19.50 -4.24
CA GLN A 198 -6.00 19.87 -5.45
C GLN A 198 -6.76 21.17 -5.28
N LYS A 199 -7.42 21.39 -4.14
CA LYS A 199 -8.13 22.65 -3.84
C LYS A 199 -7.17 23.84 -3.75
N ALA A 200 -6.01 23.69 -3.14
CA ALA A 200 -5.00 24.74 -3.03
C ALA A 200 -4.42 25.12 -4.42
N GLY A 201 -4.13 24.13 -5.27
CA GLY A 201 -3.62 24.37 -6.63
C GLY A 201 -4.66 24.95 -7.59
N GLY A 202 -5.93 24.59 -7.46
CA GLY A 202 -7.04 25.15 -8.25
C GLY A 202 -7.31 26.63 -7.94
N GLY A 203 -7.21 27.02 -6.68
CA GLY A 203 -7.38 28.42 -6.24
C GLY A 203 -6.30 29.36 -6.79
N ALA A 204 -5.04 28.89 -6.85
CA ALA A 204 -3.93 29.66 -7.40
C ALA A 204 -4.10 29.95 -8.92
N ARG A 205 -4.51 28.96 -9.69
CA ARG A 205 -4.75 29.11 -11.13
C ARG A 205 -5.91 30.04 -11.45
N SER A 206 -6.96 30.06 -10.63
CA SER A 206 -8.11 30.99 -10.82
C SER A 206 -7.75 32.45 -10.49
N ALA A 207 -6.82 32.67 -9.56
CA ALA A 207 -6.33 34.00 -9.21
C ALA A 207 -5.43 34.58 -10.30
N GLU A 208 -4.58 33.78 -10.95
CA GLU A 208 -3.74 34.23 -12.08
C GLU A 208 -4.55 34.56 -13.34
N ALA A 209 -5.67 33.85 -13.58
CA ALA A 209 -6.52 34.08 -14.75
C ALA A 209 -7.37 35.38 -14.66
N HIS A 210 -7.43 36.05 -13.49
CA HIS A 210 -8.21 37.28 -13.25
C HIS A 210 -7.34 38.51 -12.93
N SER A 211 -6.02 38.44 -13.14
CA SER A 211 -5.16 39.63 -13.10
C SER A 211 -5.21 40.36 -14.45
N PRO A 212 -5.65 41.66 -14.49
CA PRO A 212 -5.76 42.44 -15.71
C PRO A 212 -4.40 42.81 -16.30
#